data_82d54f4e3f280210b0a862446d1421de
#
_entry.id   82d54f4e3f280210b0a862446d1421de
#
_cell.length_a   1.000
_cell.length_b   1.000
_cell.length_c   1.000
_cell.angle_alpha   90.00
_cell.angle_beta   90.00
_cell.angle_gamma   90.00
#
_symmetry.space_group_name_H-M   'P 1'
#
loop_
_entity.id
_entity.type
_entity.pdbx_description
1 polymer ?
#
loop_
_entity_poly.entity_id
_entity_poly.type
_entity_poly.pdbx_seq_one_letter_code
_entity_poly.pdbx_strand_id
1 'polypeptide(L)'
;RVAVQATTKAEDLFLHNIKSDLPQMQQVNCFSTTNEIYAALRKNYVDAIAGHEAMLGSLVKESKDVYRMLDESIYKSELGVAFKKGTHGETAADLTETLKKMQEEGITEKIVTKYGLDADEILPEGERNE
;
A
#
# COMPACT_ATOMS: atom_id res chain seq x y z
N ARG A 1 0.10 -5.32 -19.76
CA ARG A 1 1.25 -5.89 -19.02
C ARG A 1 1.39 -5.13 -17.72
N VAL A 2 1.45 -5.86 -16.59
CA VAL A 2 1.55 -5.28 -15.24
C VAL A 2 2.84 -5.74 -14.58
N ALA A 3 3.50 -4.85 -13.83
CA ALA A 3 4.61 -5.20 -12.95
C ALA A 3 4.15 -5.24 -11.49
N VAL A 4 4.61 -6.23 -10.76
CA VAL A 4 4.40 -6.39 -9.32
C VAL A 4 5.73 -6.70 -8.65
N GLN A 5 5.84 -6.38 -7.35
CA GLN A 5 6.98 -6.81 -6.57
C GLN A 5 6.78 -8.26 -6.11
N ALA A 6 7.80 -9.08 -6.29
CA ALA A 6 7.82 -10.46 -5.82
C ALA A 6 7.63 -10.54 -4.29
N THR A 7 7.00 -11.61 -3.83
CA THR A 7 6.70 -11.88 -2.42
C THR A 7 5.78 -10.85 -1.75
N THR A 8 5.00 -10.10 -2.54
CA THR A 8 4.01 -9.15 -2.01
C THR A 8 2.57 -9.61 -2.26
N LYS A 9 1.63 -8.96 -1.57
CA LYS A 9 0.21 -9.22 -1.79
C LYS A 9 -0.23 -8.91 -3.22
N ALA A 10 0.40 -7.93 -3.88
CA ALA A 10 0.11 -7.64 -5.28
C ALA A 10 0.45 -8.82 -6.19
N GLU A 11 1.59 -9.48 -6.00
CA GLU A 11 1.92 -10.70 -6.74
C GLU A 11 0.86 -11.78 -6.57
N ASP A 12 0.46 -12.07 -5.33
CA ASP A 12 -0.58 -13.07 -5.04
C ASP A 12 -1.89 -12.76 -5.76
N LEU A 13 -2.34 -11.52 -5.73
CA LEU A 13 -3.59 -11.09 -6.35
C LEU A 13 -3.57 -11.27 -7.87
N PHE A 14 -2.47 -10.91 -8.52
CA PHE A 14 -2.36 -10.93 -9.97
C PHE A 14 -1.99 -12.29 -10.55
N LEU A 15 -1.16 -13.08 -9.87
CA LEU A 15 -0.74 -14.39 -10.35
C LEU A 15 -1.71 -15.51 -9.97
N HIS A 16 -2.27 -15.47 -8.77
CA HIS A 16 -3.13 -16.54 -8.28
C HIS A 16 -4.63 -16.23 -8.44
N ASN A 17 -4.94 -15.08 -9.04
CA ASN A 17 -6.33 -14.64 -9.34
C ASN A 17 -7.27 -14.77 -8.13
N ILE A 18 -6.77 -14.39 -6.96
CA ILE A 18 -7.51 -14.51 -5.68
C ILE A 18 -8.77 -13.61 -5.68
N LYS A 19 -8.80 -12.57 -6.52
CA LYS A 19 -9.96 -11.73 -6.78
C LYS A 19 -10.49 -12.01 -8.18
N SER A 20 -11.71 -12.51 -8.24
CA SER A 20 -12.43 -12.80 -9.51
C SER A 20 -12.74 -11.57 -10.36
N ASP A 21 -12.64 -10.39 -9.77
CA ASP A 21 -13.03 -9.10 -10.37
C ASP A 21 -11.87 -8.41 -11.08
N LEU A 22 -10.64 -8.92 -10.98
CA LEU A 22 -9.53 -8.36 -11.73
C LEU A 22 -9.66 -8.72 -13.21
N PRO A 23 -9.49 -7.74 -14.12
CA PRO A 23 -9.48 -8.03 -15.54
C PRO A 23 -8.33 -8.98 -15.88
N GLN A 24 -8.52 -9.79 -16.89
CA GLN A 24 -7.47 -10.71 -17.35
C GLN A 24 -6.27 -9.92 -17.87
N MET A 25 -5.13 -10.10 -17.24
CA MET A 25 -3.88 -9.49 -17.65
C MET A 25 -3.24 -10.27 -18.78
N GLN A 26 -2.75 -9.55 -19.80
CA GLN A 26 -1.98 -10.16 -20.87
C GLN A 26 -0.68 -10.77 -20.35
N GLN A 27 -0.05 -10.10 -19.38
CA GLN A 27 1.20 -10.53 -18.76
C GLN A 27 1.37 -9.87 -17.40
N VAL A 28 1.81 -10.65 -16.41
CA VAL A 28 2.23 -10.17 -15.11
C VAL A 28 3.73 -10.45 -14.95
N ASN A 29 4.50 -9.41 -14.69
CA ASN A 29 5.95 -9.50 -14.52
C ASN A 29 6.30 -9.24 -13.05
N CYS A 30 6.97 -10.20 -12.42
CA CYS A 30 7.43 -10.09 -11.04
C CYS A 30 8.88 -9.65 -10.99
N PHE A 31 9.17 -8.62 -10.19
CA PHE A 31 10.50 -8.08 -9.99
C PHE A 31 10.89 -8.12 -8.51
N SER A 32 12.17 -8.29 -8.23
CA SER A 32 12.66 -8.39 -6.86
C SER A 32 12.71 -7.03 -6.15
N THR A 33 12.91 -5.96 -6.89
CA THR A 33 13.10 -4.62 -6.34
C THR A 33 12.19 -3.58 -6.97
N THR A 34 11.84 -2.55 -6.19
CA THR A 34 11.08 -1.37 -6.64
C THR A 34 11.78 -0.65 -7.80
N ASN A 35 13.11 -0.57 -7.78
CA ASN A 35 13.86 0.08 -8.85
C ASN A 35 13.73 -0.64 -10.20
N GLU A 36 13.69 -1.96 -10.19
CA GLU A 36 13.45 -2.76 -11.40
C GLU A 36 12.04 -2.52 -11.96
N ILE A 37 11.04 -2.45 -11.09
CA ILE A 37 9.65 -2.14 -11.45
C ILE A 37 9.57 -0.77 -12.11
N TYR A 38 10.18 0.26 -11.52
CA TYR A 38 10.20 1.61 -12.08
C TYR A 38 10.97 1.68 -13.41
N ALA A 39 12.06 0.94 -13.52
CA ALA A 39 12.82 0.85 -14.77
C ALA A 39 12.00 0.18 -15.88
N ALA A 40 11.26 -0.88 -15.56
CA ALA A 40 10.39 -1.58 -16.50
C ALA A 40 9.27 -0.67 -17.03
N LEU A 41 8.64 0.13 -16.15
CA LEU A 41 7.62 1.11 -16.56
C LEU A 41 8.23 2.20 -17.45
N ARG A 42 9.35 2.81 -17.04
CA ARG A 42 10.02 3.86 -17.81
C ARG A 42 10.47 3.41 -19.21
N LYS A 43 10.82 2.15 -19.35
CA LYS A 43 11.25 1.54 -20.61
C LYS A 43 10.10 0.93 -21.43
N ASN A 44 8.86 1.11 -20.98
CA ASN A 44 7.67 0.53 -21.61
C ASN A 44 7.69 -1.01 -21.74
N TYR A 45 8.39 -1.70 -20.85
CA TYR A 45 8.32 -3.17 -20.75
C TYR A 45 7.00 -3.61 -20.13
N VAL A 46 6.42 -2.77 -19.29
CA VAL A 46 5.09 -2.90 -18.71
C VAL A 46 4.30 -1.62 -18.92
N ASP A 47 2.97 -1.73 -18.86
CA ASP A 47 2.04 -0.64 -19.08
C ASP A 47 1.53 -0.05 -17.75
N ALA A 48 1.61 -0.82 -16.67
CA ALA A 48 1.17 -0.42 -15.34
C ALA A 48 2.01 -1.12 -14.26
N ILE A 49 1.96 -0.55 -13.05
CA ILE A 49 2.54 -1.12 -11.82
C ILE A 49 1.40 -1.31 -10.82
N ALA A 50 1.39 -2.44 -10.12
CA ALA A 50 0.56 -2.65 -8.95
C ALA A 50 1.44 -2.84 -7.70
N GLY A 51 1.13 -2.11 -6.64
CA GLY A 51 1.91 -2.10 -5.42
C GLY A 51 1.26 -1.29 -4.32
N HIS A 52 1.98 -1.04 -3.24
CA HIS A 52 1.49 -0.21 -2.15
C HIS A 52 1.35 1.26 -2.56
N GLU A 53 0.28 1.89 -2.15
CA GLU A 53 -0.04 3.28 -2.44
C GLU A 53 1.12 4.24 -2.13
N ALA A 54 1.74 4.12 -0.95
CA ALA A 54 2.86 4.96 -0.55
C ALA A 54 4.07 4.87 -1.53
N MET A 55 4.35 3.66 -2.05
CA MET A 55 5.39 3.44 -3.05
C MET A 55 5.03 4.09 -4.38
N LEU A 56 3.80 3.86 -4.86
CA LEU A 56 3.33 4.39 -6.13
C LEU A 56 3.14 5.91 -6.10
N GLY A 57 2.63 6.44 -4.99
CA GLY A 57 2.46 7.87 -4.77
C GLY A 57 3.78 8.65 -4.85
N SER A 58 4.87 8.07 -4.33
CA SER A 58 6.21 8.67 -4.46
C SER A 58 6.65 8.76 -5.93
N LEU A 59 6.47 7.69 -6.71
CA LEU A 59 6.79 7.68 -8.14
C LEU A 59 5.98 8.73 -8.92
N VAL A 60 4.68 8.79 -8.67
CA VAL A 60 3.80 9.74 -9.35
C VAL A 60 4.13 11.18 -8.95
N LYS A 61 4.46 11.43 -7.67
CA LYS A 61 4.87 12.76 -7.20
C LYS A 61 6.13 13.27 -7.89
N GLU A 62 7.08 12.38 -8.16
CA GLU A 62 8.32 12.70 -8.88
C GLU A 62 8.11 12.89 -10.40
N SER A 63 7.04 12.33 -10.95
CA SER A 63 6.83 12.26 -12.41
C SER A 63 5.37 12.52 -12.79
N LYS A 64 4.78 13.58 -12.25
CA LYS A 64 3.34 13.93 -12.39
C LYS A 64 2.85 14.08 -13.82
N ASP A 65 3.74 14.53 -14.72
CA ASP A 65 3.39 14.75 -16.13
C ASP A 65 3.42 13.44 -16.96
N VAL A 66 3.94 12.36 -16.38
CA VAL A 66 4.16 11.09 -17.09
C VAL A 66 3.27 9.98 -16.53
N TYR A 67 3.09 9.94 -15.21
CA TYR A 67 2.37 8.86 -14.52
C TYR A 67 1.23 9.41 -13.68
N ARG A 68 0.19 8.60 -13.52
CA ARG A 68 -0.93 8.87 -12.64
C ARG A 68 -1.28 7.63 -11.82
N MET A 69 -1.86 7.85 -10.65
CA MET A 69 -2.58 6.81 -9.93
C MET A 69 -3.92 6.54 -10.60
N LEU A 70 -4.41 5.31 -10.51
CA LEU A 70 -5.81 4.99 -10.80
C LEU A 70 -6.63 5.24 -9.52
N ASP A 71 -7.87 5.65 -9.70
CA ASP A 71 -8.77 5.97 -8.58
C ASP A 71 -9.27 4.70 -7.85
N GLU A 72 -9.17 3.54 -8.50
CA GLU A 72 -9.63 2.26 -7.97
C GLU A 72 -8.52 1.55 -7.19
N SER A 73 -8.83 1.20 -5.93
CA SER A 73 -7.96 0.37 -5.10
C SER A 73 -8.28 -1.12 -5.32
N ILE A 74 -7.23 -1.91 -5.61
CA ILE A 74 -7.37 -3.35 -5.82
C ILE A 74 -7.60 -4.08 -4.50
N TYR A 75 -6.98 -3.62 -3.43
CA TYR A 75 -7.03 -4.28 -2.12
C TYR A 75 -6.73 -3.29 -0.99
N LYS A 76 -7.56 -3.30 0.04
CA LYS A 76 -7.28 -2.60 1.30
C LYS A 76 -6.75 -3.61 2.31
N SER A 77 -5.65 -3.29 3.00
CA SER A 77 -5.05 -4.14 4.03
C SER A 77 -4.79 -3.34 5.30
N GLU A 78 -4.95 -4.01 6.42
CA GLU A 78 -4.54 -3.46 7.70
C GLU A 78 -3.05 -3.71 7.94
N LEU A 79 -2.35 -2.73 8.48
CA LEU A 79 -0.96 -2.83 8.89
C LEU A 79 -0.89 -2.97 10.41
N GLY A 80 -0.09 -3.89 10.87
CA GLY A 80 0.11 -4.13 12.30
C GLY A 80 1.57 -4.40 12.63
N VAL A 81 1.89 -4.28 13.93
CA VAL A 81 3.19 -4.66 14.47
C VAL A 81 3.08 -6.05 15.08
N ALA A 82 3.94 -6.96 14.66
CA ALA A 82 3.96 -8.33 15.15
C ALA A 82 5.12 -8.58 16.12
N PHE A 83 4.83 -9.28 17.20
CA PHE A 83 5.82 -9.77 18.15
C PHE A 83 5.89 -11.30 18.12
N LYS A 84 7.00 -11.88 18.53
CA LYS A 84 7.12 -13.33 18.69
C LYS A 84 6.06 -13.82 19.69
N LYS A 85 5.33 -14.87 19.33
CA LYS A 85 4.28 -15.45 20.18
C LYS A 85 4.81 -15.78 21.59
N GLY A 86 4.09 -15.31 22.60
CA GLY A 86 4.45 -15.52 24.02
C GLY A 86 5.50 -14.55 24.56
N THR A 87 5.89 -13.51 23.79
CA THR A 87 6.81 -12.46 24.25
C THR A 87 6.18 -11.07 24.12
N HIS A 88 6.67 -10.11 24.90
CA HIS A 88 6.32 -8.69 24.77
C HIS A 88 4.81 -8.36 24.85
N GLY A 89 4.02 -9.15 25.60
CA GLY A 89 2.58 -8.92 25.71
C GLY A 89 2.21 -7.53 26.27
N GLU A 90 2.91 -7.08 27.28
CA GLU A 90 2.74 -5.74 27.87
C GLU A 90 3.08 -4.64 26.84
N THR A 91 4.23 -4.74 26.19
CA THR A 91 4.64 -3.80 25.16
C THR A 91 3.65 -3.74 23.99
N ALA A 92 3.08 -4.88 23.59
CA ALA A 92 2.08 -4.94 22.53
C ALA A 92 0.77 -4.25 22.94
N ALA A 93 0.36 -4.41 24.20
CA ALA A 93 -0.81 -3.73 24.76
C ALA A 93 -0.59 -2.22 24.83
N ASP A 94 0.53 -1.77 25.37
CA ASP A 94 0.90 -0.35 25.50
C ASP A 94 0.99 0.32 24.10
N LEU A 95 1.58 -0.38 23.12
CA LEU A 95 1.66 0.13 21.75
C LEU A 95 0.27 0.28 21.14
N THR A 96 -0.60 -0.69 21.35
CA THR A 96 -1.98 -0.64 20.82
C THR A 96 -2.74 0.53 21.42
N GLU A 97 -2.65 0.73 22.74
CA GLU A 97 -3.28 1.86 23.42
C GLU A 97 -2.71 3.21 22.95
N THR A 98 -1.39 3.29 22.79
CA THR A 98 -0.73 4.50 22.30
C THR A 98 -1.18 4.84 20.88
N LEU A 99 -1.25 3.86 19.97
CA LEU A 99 -1.70 4.09 18.61
C LEU A 99 -3.16 4.56 18.54
N LYS A 100 -4.03 4.01 19.39
CA LYS A 100 -5.42 4.49 19.51
C LYS A 100 -5.50 5.95 19.98
N LYS A 101 -4.76 6.30 21.03
CA LYS A 101 -4.70 7.71 21.50
C LYS A 101 -4.18 8.65 20.41
N MET A 102 -3.15 8.26 19.66
CA MET A 102 -2.64 9.06 18.55
C MET A 102 -3.70 9.26 17.47
N GLN A 103 -4.53 8.28 17.23
CA GLN A 103 -5.65 8.39 16.27
C GLN A 103 -6.72 9.35 16.81
N GLU A 104 -7.18 9.19 18.04
CA GLU A 104 -8.15 10.07 18.71
C GLU A 104 -7.68 11.53 18.78
N GLU A 105 -6.39 11.77 18.95
CA GLU A 105 -5.77 13.09 19.00
C GLU A 105 -5.47 13.68 17.59
N GLY A 106 -5.80 12.98 16.51
CA GLY A 106 -5.54 13.39 15.13
C GLY A 106 -4.05 13.42 14.75
N ILE A 107 -3.18 12.81 15.56
CA ILE A 107 -1.74 12.74 15.29
C ILE A 107 -1.48 11.81 14.10
N THR A 108 -2.16 10.66 14.05
CA THR A 108 -2.04 9.70 12.95
C THR A 108 -2.44 10.33 11.63
N GLU A 109 -3.56 11.07 11.59
CA GLU A 109 -4.00 11.81 10.40
C GLU A 109 -2.94 12.80 9.89
N LYS A 110 -2.37 13.59 10.79
CA LYS A 110 -1.29 14.53 10.45
C LYS A 110 -0.06 13.84 9.86
N ILE A 111 0.29 12.66 10.39
CA ILE A 111 1.42 11.87 9.90
C ILE A 111 1.13 11.34 8.51
N VAL A 112 0.03 10.66 8.30
CA VAL A 112 -0.31 10.06 6.99
C VAL A 112 -0.41 11.12 5.90
N THR A 113 -1.08 12.24 6.19
CA THR A 113 -1.19 13.38 5.26
C THR A 113 0.17 13.99 4.92
N LYS A 114 1.08 14.10 5.90
CA LYS A 114 2.46 14.57 5.66
C LYS A 114 3.21 13.72 4.65
N TYR A 115 2.94 12.42 4.63
CA TYR A 115 3.54 11.49 3.67
C TYR A 115 2.75 11.38 2.35
N GLY A 116 1.70 12.18 2.18
CA GLY A 116 0.91 12.25 0.94
C GLY A 116 -0.08 11.12 0.78
N LEU A 117 -0.45 10.47 1.88
CA LEU A 117 -1.48 9.44 1.92
C LEU A 117 -2.82 10.07 2.28
N ASP A 118 -3.91 9.51 1.76
CA ASP A 118 -5.25 9.96 2.08
C ASP A 118 -5.69 9.37 3.43
N ALA A 119 -5.89 10.24 4.42
CA ALA A 119 -6.32 9.83 5.75
C ALA A 119 -7.72 9.20 5.73
N ASP A 120 -8.59 9.64 4.82
CA ASP A 120 -9.94 9.12 4.67
C ASP A 120 -9.98 7.68 4.15
N GLU A 121 -8.97 7.31 3.36
CA GLU A 121 -8.86 5.94 2.86
C GLU A 121 -8.14 4.99 3.83
N ILE A 122 -7.24 5.52 4.67
CA ILE A 122 -6.33 4.72 5.50
C ILE A 122 -6.86 4.52 6.91
N LEU A 123 -7.55 5.51 7.49
CA LEU A 123 -8.07 5.42 8.84
C LEU A 123 -9.45 4.74 8.86
N PRO A 124 -9.74 3.88 9.86
CA PRO A 124 -11.03 3.19 9.96
C PRO A 124 -12.20 4.17 10.03
N GLU A 125 -13.29 3.85 9.33
CA GLU A 125 -14.56 4.55 9.48
C GLU A 125 -15.11 4.31 10.90
N GLY A 126 -15.34 5.36 11.67
CA GLY A 126 -16.01 5.28 12.97
C GLY A 126 -15.27 5.90 14.16
N GLU A 127 -14.02 6.32 14.00
CA GLU A 127 -13.23 6.98 15.05
C GLU A 127 -12.85 8.43 14.68
N ARG A 128 -13.62 9.04 13.79
CA ARG A 128 -13.47 10.47 13.46
C ARG A 128 -14.35 11.26 14.42
N ASN A 129 -13.71 12.05 15.26
CA ASN A 129 -14.42 13.05 16.04
C ASN A 129 -15.01 14.09 15.09
N GLU A 130 -16.36 14.19 15.06
CA GLU A 130 -17.06 15.34 14.53
C GLU A 130 -16.73 16.61 15.31
#